data_3829bd2f8da0dcce31cf6a7f4b65309c
#
_entry.id   3829bd2f8da0dcce31cf6a7f4b65309c
#
_cell.length_a   1.000
_cell.length_b   1.000
_cell.length_c   1.000
_cell.angle_alpha   90.00
_cell.angle_beta   90.00
_cell.angle_gamma   90.00
#
_symmetry.space_group_name_H-M   'P 1'
#
loop_
_entity.id
_entity.type
_entity.pdbx_description
1 polymer ?
#
loop_
_entity_poly.entity_id
_entity_poly.type
_entity_poly.pdbx_seq_one_letter_code
_entity_poly.pdbx_strand_id
1 'polypeptide(L)'
;MAKNDDFELDFDFEKEYGLSSEEILALEYDENEDFDIDLLSDIPKAVKKKSAPQSVQPPVAPVAEPEDDADFLDEYNALLAEPEQNDPLPDETLTYNEFDGIEEPVMPVAPPKPRKQPRTPKAASKPRRENPLKAQQPQENATAADFPIPQPAAESKNIPLQNSATAPRRKKRSQERIIKEDYLPVGIAGVALLLCLIFIIGSVVRNIDRNNEKLQNEILASEQAASEAIRLQEEAEYLLEQAAIKASGYDYQGAIELLDSFSGDMNNFTQILSDRGKYSQLLSTVVEITNYGQLPNLSFNVLIADPARAFKDEKYASAYNQNFVTVDEFSKILDQLYANGYVLVNFDSFVEKTTDAAGNVSYTTKPIYLPADKKPFMLTETLVNYFGYMIDSDDDGKADAKGGGFASKMIVKDGEITCEMVDAEGNTIYGAYDLVPILNEFIEEHPDFAYRGARATLAVTGKEGIFGHRINKGDSAAVAAATELVQELRAQGYLIACNTYENLNYDKNKATDIQADLKSWTDEITPVLGNVDILVFARGSDISDYTGPKFNVLYSSGFRFFISSATKGIPSTEVNRTYIRQYRIMVTGSLMVNSPSTLSNYFKVADVISGERGF
;
A
#
# COMPACT_ATOMS: atom_id res chain seq x y z
N MET A 1 11.96 -14.13 -28.90
CA MET A 1 12.57 -15.15 -28.02
C MET A 1 13.16 -14.40 -26.84
N ALA A 2 12.40 -14.23 -25.80
CA ALA A 2 12.87 -13.78 -24.50
C ALA A 2 12.38 -14.83 -23.50
N LYS A 3 13.28 -15.38 -22.76
CA LYS A 3 13.04 -16.40 -21.74
C LYS A 3 12.35 -15.74 -20.55
N ASN A 4 11.26 -16.35 -20.09
CA ASN A 4 10.75 -16.16 -18.75
C ASN A 4 11.79 -16.80 -17.81
N ASP A 5 12.38 -15.99 -16.95
CA ASP A 5 13.08 -16.48 -15.77
C ASP A 5 12.03 -16.61 -14.67
N ASP A 6 11.56 -17.84 -14.49
CA ASP A 6 10.80 -18.23 -13.31
C ASP A 6 11.77 -18.16 -12.12
N PHE A 7 11.47 -17.26 -11.18
CA PHE A 7 12.12 -17.17 -9.88
C PHE A 7 11.53 -18.27 -8.99
N GLU A 8 12.03 -19.49 -9.10
CA GLU A 8 11.85 -20.50 -8.07
C GLU A 8 12.72 -20.10 -6.87
N LEU A 9 12.08 -19.74 -5.76
CA LEU A 9 12.72 -19.68 -4.44
C LEU A 9 12.95 -21.13 -4.01
N ASP A 10 14.16 -21.62 -4.25
CA ASP A 10 14.64 -22.90 -3.74
C ASP A 10 14.88 -22.74 -2.22
N PHE A 11 13.84 -23.00 -1.44
CA PHE A 11 13.90 -23.01 0.03
C PHE A 11 14.32 -24.42 0.47
N ASP A 12 15.59 -24.58 0.82
CA ASP A 12 16.16 -25.85 1.23
C ASP A 12 15.91 -26.07 2.75
N PHE A 13 14.76 -26.68 3.08
CA PHE A 13 14.32 -26.96 4.44
C PHE A 13 15.25 -27.88 5.23
N GLU A 14 15.94 -28.81 4.56
CA GLU A 14 16.91 -29.70 5.20
C GLU A 14 18.11 -28.93 5.75
N LYS A 15 18.50 -27.85 5.11
CA LYS A 15 19.66 -27.05 5.47
C LYS A 15 19.39 -26.07 6.62
N GLU A 16 18.16 -25.60 6.74
CA GLU A 16 17.74 -24.60 7.72
C GLU A 16 17.25 -25.25 9.03
N TYR A 17 16.56 -26.40 8.96
CA TYR A 17 15.88 -27.02 10.10
C TYR A 17 16.34 -28.44 10.44
N GLY A 18 17.16 -29.08 9.59
CA GLY A 18 17.75 -30.39 9.84
C GLY A 18 16.75 -31.56 9.81
N LEU A 19 15.59 -31.37 9.16
CA LEU A 19 14.54 -32.37 9.00
C LEU A 19 14.53 -32.87 7.55
N SER A 20 14.51 -34.20 7.33
CA SER A 20 14.42 -34.80 6.01
C SER A 20 12.98 -34.71 5.45
N SER A 21 12.86 -34.76 4.13
CA SER A 21 11.58 -34.70 3.43
C SER A 21 10.62 -35.86 3.85
N GLU A 22 11.15 -36.97 4.36
CA GLU A 22 10.35 -38.10 4.88
C GLU A 22 9.81 -37.81 6.30
N GLU A 23 10.53 -37.01 7.11
CA GLU A 23 10.09 -36.61 8.45
C GLU A 23 9.01 -35.52 8.39
N ILE A 24 9.04 -34.66 7.36
CA ILE A 24 8.02 -33.63 7.13
C ILE A 24 6.70 -34.25 6.66
N LEU A 25 6.75 -35.25 5.78
CA LEU A 25 5.55 -36.01 5.32
C LEU A 25 4.89 -36.85 6.43
N ALA A 26 5.65 -37.20 7.47
CA ALA A 26 5.10 -37.91 8.64
C ALA A 26 4.35 -36.98 9.62
N LEU A 27 4.52 -35.65 9.50
CA LEU A 27 3.82 -34.67 10.33
C LEU A 27 2.47 -34.21 9.75
N GLU A 28 2.15 -34.57 8.51
CA GLU A 28 0.92 -34.11 7.83
C GLU A 28 -0.29 -35.06 7.98
N TYR A 29 -0.20 -36.17 8.73
CA TYR A 29 -1.31 -37.11 8.83
C TYR A 29 -1.52 -37.66 10.25
N ASP A 30 -2.19 -36.84 11.09
CA ASP A 30 -3.03 -37.41 12.19
C ASP A 30 -4.15 -36.42 12.56
N GLU A 31 -5.35 -36.69 12.04
CA GLU A 31 -6.55 -35.85 12.18
C GLU A 31 -7.25 -35.95 13.55
N ASN A 32 -6.64 -36.48 14.60
CA ASN A 32 -7.33 -36.75 15.87
C ASN A 32 -6.51 -36.53 17.16
N GLU A 33 -5.60 -35.53 17.20
CA GLU A 33 -5.05 -35.13 18.50
C GLU A 33 -5.10 -33.61 18.68
N ASP A 34 -5.67 -33.16 19.79
CA ASP A 34 -5.69 -31.77 20.26
C ASP A 34 -4.24 -31.25 20.32
N PHE A 35 -3.98 -30.14 19.59
CA PHE A 35 -2.68 -29.51 19.50
C PHE A 35 -2.35 -28.85 20.84
N ASP A 36 -1.49 -29.50 21.62
CA ASP A 36 -0.96 -28.97 22.88
C ASP A 36 0.25 -28.07 22.58
N ILE A 37 0.08 -26.75 22.79
CA ILE A 37 1.05 -25.68 22.45
C ILE A 37 2.34 -25.74 23.28
N ASP A 38 2.45 -26.64 24.25
CA ASP A 38 3.62 -26.74 25.13
C ASP A 38 4.83 -27.48 24.54
N LEU A 39 4.75 -27.99 23.29
CA LEU A 39 5.84 -28.74 22.65
C LEU A 39 6.96 -27.87 22.04
N LEU A 40 6.81 -26.54 22.06
CA LEU A 40 7.85 -25.60 21.59
C LEU A 40 8.83 -25.12 22.66
N SER A 41 8.73 -25.62 23.92
CA SER A 41 9.63 -25.24 25.03
C SER A 41 10.95 -25.99 25.07
N ASP A 42 11.14 -27.05 24.28
CA ASP A 42 12.32 -27.94 24.33
C ASP A 42 13.29 -27.83 23.14
N ILE A 43 13.44 -26.65 22.54
CA ILE A 43 14.51 -26.42 21.56
C ILE A 43 15.85 -26.26 22.31
N PRO A 44 16.88 -27.09 22.06
CA PRO A 44 18.16 -27.02 22.75
C PRO A 44 18.86 -25.70 22.41
N LYS A 45 19.19 -24.91 23.45
CA LYS A 45 20.02 -23.70 23.32
C LYS A 45 21.35 -24.05 22.68
N ALA A 46 21.66 -23.43 21.55
CA ALA A 46 22.90 -23.61 20.81
C ALA A 46 24.14 -23.44 21.64
N VAL A 47 25.09 -24.31 21.38
CA VAL A 47 26.42 -24.46 22.02
C VAL A 47 27.21 -23.16 21.88
N LYS A 48 27.76 -22.69 23.02
CA LYS A 48 28.71 -21.58 23.13
C LYS A 48 29.90 -21.76 22.20
N LYS A 49 30.05 -20.90 21.19
CA LYS A 49 31.29 -20.76 20.40
C LYS A 49 32.36 -20.09 21.28
N LYS A 50 33.56 -20.66 21.23
CA LYS A 50 34.77 -20.17 21.88
C LYS A 50 35.15 -18.77 21.42
N SER A 51 35.56 -17.93 22.36
CA SER A 51 36.10 -16.58 22.19
C SER A 51 37.26 -16.51 21.19
N ALA A 52 37.17 -15.58 20.23
CA ALA A 52 38.30 -15.09 19.44
C ALA A 52 38.96 -13.88 20.14
N PRO A 53 40.22 -13.55 19.84
CA PRO A 53 41.03 -12.66 20.68
C PRO A 53 40.64 -11.18 20.51
N GLN A 54 40.77 -10.44 21.61
CA GLN A 54 40.53 -9.01 21.75
C GLN A 54 41.34 -8.19 20.73
N SER A 55 40.64 -7.39 19.93
CA SER A 55 41.22 -6.29 19.16
C SER A 55 41.24 -5.02 20.05
N VAL A 56 42.37 -4.35 20.00
CA VAL A 56 42.63 -3.10 20.73
C VAL A 56 41.78 -1.99 20.15
N GLN A 57 40.98 -1.31 20.97
CA GLN A 57 40.21 -0.12 20.57
C GLN A 57 41.14 1.07 20.33
N PRO A 58 40.87 1.90 19.29
CA PRO A 58 41.50 3.23 19.18
C PRO A 58 40.92 4.18 20.22
N PRO A 59 41.62 5.25 20.59
CA PRO A 59 41.21 6.17 21.63
C PRO A 59 39.94 6.91 21.27
N VAL A 60 39.00 6.95 22.19
CA VAL A 60 37.73 7.69 22.12
C VAL A 60 38.05 9.19 22.10
N ALA A 61 37.57 9.90 21.08
CA ALA A 61 37.52 11.36 21.06
C ALA A 61 36.57 11.86 22.17
N PRO A 62 36.79 13.05 22.74
CA PRO A 62 35.93 13.58 23.77
C PRO A 62 34.51 13.76 23.23
N VAL A 63 33.55 13.24 23.96
CA VAL A 63 32.12 13.43 23.75
C VAL A 63 31.85 14.93 23.92
N ALA A 64 31.27 15.58 22.91
CA ALA A 64 30.73 16.91 23.04
C ALA A 64 29.59 16.89 24.07
N GLU A 65 29.55 17.85 24.95
CA GLU A 65 28.45 18.04 25.91
C GLU A 65 27.15 18.25 25.12
N PRO A 66 26.00 17.72 25.59
CA PRO A 66 24.72 17.94 24.93
C PRO A 66 24.41 19.44 24.93
N GLU A 67 24.15 20.00 23.74
CA GLU A 67 23.61 21.35 23.62
C GLU A 67 22.18 21.36 24.17
N ASP A 68 21.86 22.40 24.93
CA ASP A 68 20.64 22.56 25.74
C ASP A 68 19.38 22.51 24.86
N ASP A 69 18.57 21.45 24.91
CA ASP A 69 17.30 21.32 24.18
C ASP A 69 16.28 22.40 24.55
N ALA A 70 16.54 23.15 25.63
CA ALA A 70 15.79 24.34 26.05
C ALA A 70 15.79 25.45 24.98
N ASP A 71 16.90 25.64 24.28
CA ASP A 71 17.02 26.65 23.23
C ASP A 71 16.07 26.40 22.06
N PHE A 72 15.75 25.12 21.77
CA PHE A 72 14.82 24.77 20.69
C PHE A 72 13.39 25.27 20.94
N LEU A 73 12.85 25.06 22.14
CA LEU A 73 11.48 25.43 22.46
C LEU A 73 11.36 26.96 22.65
N ASP A 74 12.38 27.59 23.24
CA ASP A 74 12.43 29.04 23.38
C ASP A 74 12.53 29.74 22.03
N GLU A 75 13.32 29.20 21.08
CA GLU A 75 13.41 29.70 19.72
C GLU A 75 12.13 29.40 18.91
N TYR A 76 11.48 28.23 19.10
CA TYR A 76 10.20 27.89 18.51
C TYR A 76 9.08 28.83 19.00
N ASN A 77 9.02 29.09 20.31
CA ASN A 77 8.07 30.01 20.90
C ASN A 77 8.32 31.48 20.48
N ALA A 78 9.59 31.89 20.39
CA ALA A 78 9.94 33.24 19.94
C ALA A 78 9.50 33.47 18.48
N LEU A 79 9.55 32.46 17.63
CA LEU A 79 9.10 32.56 16.24
C LEU A 79 7.57 32.59 16.09
N LEU A 80 6.85 31.93 17.00
CA LEU A 80 5.38 31.99 17.03
C LEU A 80 4.87 33.24 17.75
N ALA A 81 5.69 33.88 18.58
CA ALA A 81 5.39 35.08 19.34
C ALA A 81 5.80 36.39 18.65
N GLU A 82 6.31 36.36 17.42
CA GLU A 82 6.50 37.63 16.67
C GLU A 82 5.14 38.34 16.56
N PRO A 83 4.95 39.51 17.15
CA PRO A 83 3.68 40.23 17.08
C PRO A 83 3.39 40.53 15.62
N GLU A 84 2.19 40.17 15.17
CA GLU A 84 1.59 40.83 14.02
C GLU A 84 1.73 42.34 14.28
N GLN A 85 2.47 43.02 13.44
CA GLN A 85 2.43 44.50 13.44
C GLN A 85 0.97 44.83 13.11
N ASN A 86 0.18 45.06 14.15
CA ASN A 86 -1.13 45.67 14.05
C ASN A 86 -0.97 47.11 13.67
N ASP A 87 -0.79 47.39 12.38
CA ASP A 87 -1.22 48.68 11.83
C ASP A 87 -2.75 48.65 11.87
N PRO A 88 -3.37 49.67 12.51
CA PRO A 88 -4.83 49.76 12.56
C PRO A 88 -5.35 49.88 11.13
N LEU A 89 -6.14 48.89 10.71
CA LEU A 89 -6.86 48.90 9.44
C LEU A 89 -7.76 50.14 9.41
N PRO A 90 -7.73 50.97 8.35
CA PRO A 90 -8.73 52.01 8.15
C PRO A 90 -10.11 51.33 7.97
N ASP A 91 -11.06 51.85 8.71
CA ASP A 91 -12.48 51.48 8.66
C ASP A 91 -13.07 51.94 7.30
N GLU A 92 -13.01 51.07 6.29
CA GLU A 92 -13.69 51.29 5.02
C GLU A 92 -14.53 50.08 4.64
N THR A 93 -15.82 50.27 4.79
CA THR A 93 -16.89 49.52 4.14
C THR A 93 -16.73 49.63 2.63
N LEU A 94 -16.12 48.64 1.98
CA LEU A 94 -16.05 48.57 0.51
C LEU A 94 -17.34 47.94 -0.03
N THR A 95 -18.19 48.81 -0.56
CA THR A 95 -19.24 48.49 -1.51
C THR A 95 -18.58 48.08 -2.86
N TYR A 96 -19.01 46.93 -3.37
CA TYR A 96 -18.68 46.47 -4.72
C TYR A 96 -19.13 47.52 -5.76
N ASN A 97 -18.19 48.22 -6.40
CA ASN A 97 -18.28 48.67 -7.80
C ASN A 97 -17.01 49.48 -8.17
N GLU A 98 -16.57 49.28 -9.42
CA GLU A 98 -15.53 50.03 -10.15
C GLU A 98 -14.10 49.53 -10.04
N PHE A 99 -13.82 48.61 -10.98
CA PHE A 99 -12.47 48.37 -11.49
C PHE A 99 -12.24 49.33 -12.65
N ASP A 100 -11.48 50.43 -12.42
CA ASP A 100 -10.86 51.19 -13.48
C ASP A 100 -9.51 51.72 -12.98
N GLY A 101 -8.44 51.33 -13.69
CA GLY A 101 -7.18 52.05 -13.80
C GLY A 101 -6.04 51.69 -12.86
N ILE A 102 -5.31 50.62 -13.19
CA ILE A 102 -3.90 50.50 -12.79
C ILE A 102 -3.08 50.34 -14.06
N GLU A 103 -2.26 51.41 -14.37
CA GLU A 103 -1.30 51.39 -15.46
C GLU A 103 -0.16 50.39 -15.15
N GLU A 104 0.03 49.42 -16.07
CA GLU A 104 1.20 48.54 -16.03
C GLU A 104 2.49 49.30 -16.43
N PRO A 105 3.66 48.98 -15.84
CA PRO A 105 4.93 49.56 -16.26
C PRO A 105 5.33 49.01 -17.65
N VAL A 106 5.47 49.90 -18.60
CA VAL A 106 5.81 49.65 -20.00
C VAL A 106 7.26 49.16 -20.11
N MET A 107 7.41 47.89 -20.55
CA MET A 107 8.68 47.35 -21.05
C MET A 107 8.91 47.79 -22.50
N PRO A 108 10.13 48.09 -22.94
CA PRO A 108 10.39 48.61 -24.31
C PRO A 108 10.18 47.52 -25.37
N VAL A 109 9.28 47.84 -26.30
CA VAL A 109 8.91 46.99 -27.44
C VAL A 109 9.94 47.12 -28.56
N ALA A 110 10.45 45.97 -29.04
CA ALA A 110 11.24 45.89 -30.26
C ALA A 110 10.39 46.15 -31.51
N PRO A 111 10.94 46.74 -32.60
CA PRO A 111 10.16 47.18 -33.75
C PRO A 111 9.60 46.02 -34.59
N PRO A 112 8.40 46.17 -35.16
CA PRO A 112 7.70 45.08 -35.85
C PRO A 112 8.25 44.82 -37.26
N LYS A 113 8.40 43.56 -37.63
CA LYS A 113 8.66 43.11 -39.01
C LYS A 113 7.42 43.31 -39.89
N PRO A 114 7.57 43.61 -41.21
CA PRO A 114 6.47 44.02 -42.06
C PRO A 114 5.51 42.87 -42.40
N ARG A 115 4.22 43.18 -42.27
CA ARG A 115 3.08 42.32 -42.54
C ARG A 115 2.88 42.12 -44.05
N LYS A 116 2.85 40.90 -44.56
CA LYS A 116 2.39 40.57 -45.93
C LYS A 116 0.85 40.60 -45.97
N GLN A 117 0.31 41.32 -46.97
CA GLN A 117 -1.12 41.49 -47.22
C GLN A 117 -1.80 40.19 -47.66
N PRO A 118 -3.08 39.99 -47.37
CA PRO A 118 -3.84 38.83 -47.78
C PRO A 118 -4.31 38.94 -49.24
N ARG A 119 -4.19 37.86 -50.02
CA ARG A 119 -4.78 37.75 -51.36
C ARG A 119 -6.18 37.19 -51.25
N THR A 120 -7.09 37.88 -51.91
CA THR A 120 -8.50 37.52 -52.11
C THR A 120 -8.71 36.26 -52.95
N PRO A 121 -9.83 35.55 -52.78
CA PRO A 121 -10.09 34.28 -53.47
C PRO A 121 -10.69 34.48 -54.85
N LYS A 122 -10.34 33.64 -55.82
CA LYS A 122 -10.98 33.53 -57.12
C LYS A 122 -11.78 32.24 -57.24
N ALA A 123 -12.94 32.39 -57.83
CA ALA A 123 -14.05 31.46 -57.94
C ALA A 123 -13.80 30.21 -58.81
N ALA A 124 -14.52 29.20 -58.43
CA ALA A 124 -15.14 28.04 -59.11
C ALA A 124 -14.85 27.73 -60.57
N SER A 125 -14.53 26.47 -60.85
CA SER A 125 -15.11 25.70 -61.98
C SER A 125 -15.14 24.20 -61.66
N LYS A 126 -16.32 23.60 -61.91
CA LYS A 126 -16.70 22.18 -61.89
C LYS A 126 -16.26 21.49 -63.19
N PRO A 127 -16.63 20.21 -63.41
CA PRO A 127 -16.14 18.93 -62.85
C PRO A 127 -15.63 17.99 -63.96
N ARG A 128 -14.94 16.91 -63.64
CA ARG A 128 -14.81 15.78 -64.57
C ARG A 128 -14.77 14.43 -63.84
N ARG A 129 -15.67 13.61 -64.33
CA ARG A 129 -16.05 12.20 -64.19
C ARG A 129 -14.95 11.19 -63.86
N GLU A 130 -15.33 10.28 -62.97
CA GLU A 130 -15.38 8.80 -63.01
C GLU A 130 -14.19 8.03 -63.61
N ASN A 131 -13.61 7.11 -62.83
CA ASN A 131 -14.01 5.71 -62.84
C ASN A 131 -13.27 4.89 -61.75
N PRO A 132 -13.81 3.72 -61.36
CA PRO A 132 -13.46 3.05 -60.11
C PRO A 132 -12.45 1.93 -60.34
N LEU A 133 -11.58 1.67 -59.36
CA LEU A 133 -10.81 0.44 -59.32
C LEU A 133 -10.55 -0.07 -57.91
N LYS A 134 -11.20 -1.20 -57.69
CA LYS A 134 -10.76 -2.38 -56.93
C LYS A 134 -10.29 -2.20 -55.48
N ALA A 135 -11.15 -2.70 -54.63
CA ALA A 135 -10.82 -3.23 -53.30
C ALA A 135 -9.68 -4.25 -53.36
N GLN A 136 -8.69 -4.08 -52.56
CA GLN A 136 -7.79 -5.15 -52.16
C GLN A 136 -7.99 -5.42 -50.65
N GLN A 137 -8.38 -6.66 -50.36
CA GLN A 137 -8.46 -7.24 -49.03
C GLN A 137 -7.06 -7.36 -48.43
N PRO A 138 -6.91 -7.25 -47.11
CA PRO A 138 -5.68 -7.62 -46.44
C PRO A 138 -5.60 -9.13 -46.26
N GLN A 139 -4.45 -9.71 -46.60
CA GLN A 139 -4.13 -11.11 -46.34
C GLN A 139 -3.89 -11.33 -44.85
N GLU A 140 -4.64 -12.25 -44.28
CA GLU A 140 -4.34 -12.97 -43.07
C GLU A 140 -3.15 -13.90 -43.31
N ASN A 141 -2.09 -13.77 -42.51
CA ASN A 141 -1.10 -14.81 -42.33
C ASN A 141 -1.25 -15.38 -40.94
N ALA A 142 -2.04 -16.45 -40.85
CA ALA A 142 -2.02 -17.37 -39.69
C ALA A 142 -1.14 -18.57 -40.07
N THR A 143 -0.09 -18.79 -39.34
CA THR A 143 0.63 -20.06 -39.32
C THR A 143 0.35 -20.73 -37.97
N ALA A 144 -0.62 -21.63 -37.99
CA ALA A 144 -0.77 -22.64 -36.95
C ALA A 144 -0.01 -23.89 -37.37
N ALA A 145 0.83 -24.39 -36.49
CA ALA A 145 1.55 -25.65 -36.67
C ALA A 145 0.61 -26.80 -36.26
N ASP A 146 0.29 -27.64 -37.24
CA ASP A 146 -0.43 -28.90 -37.11
C ASP A 146 0.45 -29.96 -36.45
N PHE A 147 -0.08 -30.61 -35.42
CA PHE A 147 0.34 -31.95 -34.97
C PHE A 147 -0.67 -32.98 -35.49
N PRO A 148 -0.22 -34.09 -36.11
CA PRO A 148 -1.13 -35.06 -36.69
C PRO A 148 -1.66 -36.07 -35.67
N ILE A 149 -2.97 -36.27 -35.71
CA ILE A 149 -3.72 -37.34 -35.06
C ILE A 149 -3.67 -38.56 -35.96
N PRO A 150 -3.39 -39.79 -35.50
CA PRO A 150 -3.48 -40.99 -36.34
C PRO A 150 -4.94 -41.51 -36.41
N GLN A 151 -5.47 -41.63 -37.61
CA GLN A 151 -6.69 -42.33 -37.91
C GLN A 151 -6.44 -43.80 -38.21
N PRO A 152 -7.41 -44.73 -37.93
CA PRO A 152 -7.27 -46.15 -38.17
C PRO A 152 -7.50 -46.53 -39.65
N ALA A 153 -6.72 -47.48 -40.11
CA ALA A 153 -6.75 -47.97 -41.47
C ALA A 153 -7.98 -48.86 -41.72
N ALA A 154 -8.67 -48.53 -42.81
CA ALA A 154 -9.77 -49.33 -43.34
C ALA A 154 -9.25 -50.46 -44.22
N GLU A 155 -9.99 -51.58 -44.17
CA GLU A 155 -9.89 -52.76 -45.01
C GLU A 155 -9.89 -52.45 -46.52
N SER A 156 -9.11 -53.23 -47.27
CA SER A 156 -9.30 -53.42 -48.68
C SER A 156 -9.11 -54.88 -49.06
N LYS A 157 -10.19 -55.50 -49.48
CA LYS A 157 -10.26 -56.78 -50.15
C LYS A 157 -9.56 -56.72 -51.50
N ASN A 158 -8.87 -57.78 -51.88
CA ASN A 158 -9.07 -58.39 -53.22
C ASN A 158 -8.32 -59.74 -53.37
N ILE A 159 -9.07 -60.74 -53.82
CA ILE A 159 -8.72 -62.05 -54.34
C ILE A 159 -8.38 -61.85 -55.82
N PRO A 160 -7.51 -62.66 -56.47
CA PRO A 160 -7.97 -63.87 -57.16
C PRO A 160 -6.96 -65.04 -57.16
N LEU A 161 -7.56 -66.25 -57.06
CA LEU A 161 -7.53 -67.44 -57.89
C LEU A 161 -6.42 -67.64 -58.92
N GLN A 162 -5.76 -68.80 -58.88
CA GLN A 162 -5.86 -69.91 -59.86
C GLN A 162 -4.79 -70.96 -59.59
N ASN A 163 -5.30 -72.24 -59.37
CA ASN A 163 -5.12 -73.47 -60.18
C ASN A 163 -3.69 -73.97 -60.37
N SER A 164 -3.36 -75.18 -60.11
CA SER A 164 -3.91 -76.49 -60.68
C SER A 164 -3.21 -77.64 -59.97
N ALA A 165 -3.96 -78.61 -59.57
CA ALA A 165 -4.04 -79.95 -60.08
C ALA A 165 -2.71 -80.75 -60.13
N THR A 166 -2.66 -81.83 -59.31
CA THR A 166 -2.70 -83.18 -59.82
C THR A 166 -2.60 -84.18 -58.66
N ALA A 167 -3.57 -85.12 -58.64
CA ALA A 167 -3.56 -86.44 -57.96
C ALA A 167 -2.82 -87.40 -58.88
N PRO A 168 -2.68 -88.69 -58.60
CA PRO A 168 -2.89 -89.51 -57.38
C PRO A 168 -1.76 -90.51 -57.14
N ARG A 169 -1.76 -91.24 -56.04
CA ARG A 169 -1.58 -92.75 -56.04
C ARG A 169 -1.71 -93.37 -54.65
N ARG A 170 -2.53 -94.42 -54.73
CA ARG A 170 -2.93 -95.52 -53.82
C ARG A 170 -1.78 -96.31 -53.21
N LYS A 171 -2.10 -96.85 -52.03
CA LYS A 171 -1.94 -98.27 -51.45
C LYS A 171 -1.12 -98.14 -50.14
N LYS A 172 -1.43 -98.81 -49.10
CA LYS A 172 -2.21 -100.04 -48.73
C LYS A 172 -2.39 -100.08 -47.22
N ARG A 173 -3.57 -100.38 -46.78
CA ARG A 173 -4.02 -101.35 -45.77
C ARG A 173 -2.96 -101.98 -44.89
N SER A 174 -3.09 -101.85 -43.54
CA SER A 174 -3.09 -102.97 -42.60
C SER A 174 -3.90 -102.57 -41.35
N GLN A 175 -4.69 -103.53 -40.93
CA GLN A 175 -5.59 -103.56 -39.79
C GLN A 175 -4.77 -103.56 -38.51
N GLU A 176 -5.32 -102.96 -37.45
CA GLU A 176 -5.55 -103.51 -36.14
C GLU A 176 -6.34 -102.47 -35.28
N ARG A 177 -7.54 -102.80 -35.09
CA ARG A 177 -8.37 -103.22 -33.91
C ARG A 177 -8.44 -102.14 -32.82
N ILE A 178 -9.58 -101.46 -32.82
CA ILE A 178 -10.72 -101.69 -31.89
C ILE A 178 -10.35 -101.53 -30.43
N ILE A 179 -10.98 -100.55 -29.84
CA ILE A 179 -11.41 -100.22 -28.47
C ILE A 179 -10.88 -98.84 -28.09
N LYS A 180 -11.67 -97.79 -28.30
CA LYS A 180 -11.73 -96.54 -27.60
C LYS A 180 -12.66 -95.46 -28.24
N GLU A 181 -13.79 -95.89 -28.83
CA GLU A 181 -14.74 -94.94 -29.46
C GLU A 181 -15.87 -94.47 -28.55
N ASP A 182 -15.99 -94.92 -27.28
CA ASP A 182 -17.14 -94.58 -26.44
C ASP A 182 -16.86 -93.45 -25.40
N TYR A 183 -15.60 -93.00 -25.20
CA TYR A 183 -15.29 -91.95 -24.21
C TYR A 183 -14.81 -90.67 -24.82
N LEU A 184 -14.54 -90.58 -26.12
CA LEU A 184 -14.05 -89.37 -26.79
C LEU A 184 -15.08 -88.25 -26.83
N PRO A 185 -16.38 -88.49 -27.07
CA PRO A 185 -17.37 -87.39 -27.05
C PRO A 185 -17.63 -86.84 -25.66
N VAL A 186 -17.55 -87.65 -24.61
CA VAL A 186 -17.77 -87.24 -23.22
C VAL A 186 -16.59 -86.39 -22.72
N GLY A 187 -15.36 -86.73 -23.10
CA GLY A 187 -14.17 -85.94 -22.77
C GLY A 187 -14.16 -84.56 -23.47
N ILE A 188 -14.53 -84.52 -24.75
CA ILE A 188 -14.64 -83.32 -25.52
C ILE A 188 -15.77 -82.41 -24.98
N ALA A 189 -16.93 -82.98 -24.61
CA ALA A 189 -18.02 -82.22 -23.99
C ALA A 189 -17.65 -81.68 -22.60
N GLY A 190 -16.91 -82.45 -21.79
CA GLY A 190 -16.40 -82.01 -20.49
C GLY A 190 -15.41 -80.88 -20.61
N VAL A 191 -14.45 -80.92 -21.56
CA VAL A 191 -13.51 -79.85 -21.83
C VAL A 191 -14.22 -78.64 -22.37
N ALA A 192 -15.19 -78.78 -23.26
CA ALA A 192 -15.99 -77.66 -23.79
C ALA A 192 -16.81 -77.00 -22.67
N LEU A 193 -17.42 -77.74 -21.77
CA LEU A 193 -18.15 -77.23 -20.61
C LEU A 193 -17.21 -76.50 -19.66
N LEU A 194 -16.01 -77.00 -19.42
CA LEU A 194 -15.01 -76.36 -18.57
C LEU A 194 -14.49 -75.02 -19.20
N LEU A 195 -14.26 -74.98 -20.50
CA LEU A 195 -13.92 -73.79 -21.26
C LEU A 195 -15.07 -72.79 -21.24
N CYS A 196 -16.32 -73.22 -21.38
CA CYS A 196 -17.50 -72.34 -21.25
C CYS A 196 -17.60 -71.75 -19.83
N LEU A 197 -17.37 -72.54 -18.78
CA LEU A 197 -17.36 -72.10 -17.40
C LEU A 197 -16.24 -71.05 -17.14
N ILE A 198 -15.03 -71.33 -17.64
CA ILE A 198 -13.90 -70.36 -17.57
C ILE A 198 -14.25 -69.09 -18.31
N PHE A 199 -14.89 -69.19 -19.48
CA PHE A 199 -15.30 -67.97 -20.25
C PHE A 199 -16.41 -67.20 -19.54
N ILE A 200 -17.37 -67.87 -18.91
CA ILE A 200 -18.44 -67.23 -18.15
C ILE A 200 -17.84 -66.55 -16.89
N ILE A 201 -17.00 -67.28 -16.13
CA ILE A 201 -16.31 -66.69 -14.96
C ILE A 201 -15.46 -65.47 -15.38
N GLY A 202 -14.67 -65.62 -16.44
CA GLY A 202 -13.85 -64.53 -16.96
C GLY A 202 -14.68 -63.35 -17.48
N SER A 203 -15.91 -63.61 -17.96
CA SER A 203 -16.84 -62.53 -18.38
C SER A 203 -17.46 -61.84 -17.17
N VAL A 204 -17.81 -62.56 -16.12
CA VAL A 204 -18.35 -62.03 -14.87
C VAL A 204 -17.29 -61.21 -14.15
N VAL A 205 -16.07 -61.72 -14.02
CA VAL A 205 -14.96 -61.00 -13.41
C VAL A 205 -14.68 -59.69 -14.17
N ARG A 206 -14.56 -59.76 -15.50
CA ARG A 206 -14.37 -58.54 -16.31
C ARG A 206 -15.54 -57.56 -16.21
N ASN A 207 -16.76 -58.03 -16.00
CA ASN A 207 -17.90 -57.13 -15.82
C ASN A 207 -17.90 -56.48 -14.42
N ILE A 208 -17.48 -57.24 -13.39
CA ILE A 208 -17.27 -56.70 -12.03
C ILE A 208 -16.15 -55.66 -12.04
N ASP A 209 -15.01 -55.95 -12.67
CA ASP A 209 -13.90 -55.01 -12.76
C ASP A 209 -14.30 -53.70 -13.46
N ARG A 210 -15.01 -53.81 -14.60
CA ARG A 210 -15.53 -52.61 -15.30
C ARG A 210 -16.53 -51.82 -14.48
N ASN A 211 -17.36 -52.48 -13.68
CA ASN A 211 -18.31 -51.77 -12.80
C ASN A 211 -17.58 -51.12 -11.63
N ASN A 212 -16.56 -51.77 -11.07
CA ASN A 212 -15.71 -51.21 -10.03
C ASN A 212 -14.92 -49.99 -10.55
N GLU A 213 -14.32 -50.09 -11.75
CA GLU A 213 -13.65 -48.94 -12.40
C GLU A 213 -14.60 -47.76 -12.63
N LYS A 214 -15.84 -48.05 -13.07
CA LYS A 214 -16.84 -46.98 -13.24
C LYS A 214 -17.21 -46.32 -11.91
N LEU A 215 -17.43 -47.12 -10.87
CA LEU A 215 -17.76 -46.63 -9.54
C LEU A 215 -16.61 -45.80 -8.95
N GLN A 216 -15.36 -46.27 -9.10
CA GLN A 216 -14.18 -45.51 -8.67
C GLN A 216 -14.05 -44.18 -9.43
N ASN A 217 -14.27 -44.18 -10.75
CA ASN A 217 -14.24 -42.94 -11.55
C ASN A 217 -15.38 -41.98 -11.17
N GLU A 218 -16.57 -42.52 -10.82
CA GLU A 218 -17.70 -41.69 -10.34
C GLU A 218 -17.40 -41.09 -8.96
N ILE A 219 -16.79 -41.87 -8.05
CA ILE A 219 -16.35 -41.37 -6.73
C ILE A 219 -15.28 -40.29 -6.92
N LEU A 220 -14.23 -40.54 -7.70
CA LEU A 220 -13.17 -39.59 -7.95
C LEU A 220 -13.71 -38.28 -8.59
N ALA A 221 -14.62 -38.41 -9.56
CA ALA A 221 -15.26 -37.24 -10.17
C ALA A 221 -16.11 -36.45 -9.17
N SER A 222 -16.80 -37.13 -8.22
CA SER A 222 -17.58 -36.49 -7.17
C SER A 222 -16.68 -35.78 -6.13
N GLU A 223 -15.55 -36.40 -5.76
CA GLU A 223 -14.56 -35.81 -4.87
C GLU A 223 -13.89 -34.56 -5.52
N GLN A 224 -13.51 -34.65 -6.80
CA GLN A 224 -12.99 -33.51 -7.55
C GLN A 224 -14.01 -32.40 -7.65
N ALA A 225 -15.27 -32.69 -7.92
CA ALA A 225 -16.33 -31.70 -7.98
C ALA A 225 -16.59 -31.06 -6.61
N ALA A 226 -16.52 -31.83 -5.52
CA ALA A 226 -16.65 -31.31 -4.16
C ALA A 226 -15.47 -30.39 -3.78
N SER A 227 -14.25 -30.83 -4.09
CA SER A 227 -13.04 -30.02 -3.86
C SER A 227 -13.07 -28.70 -4.65
N GLU A 228 -13.48 -28.75 -5.92
CA GLU A 228 -13.64 -27.56 -6.76
C GLU A 228 -14.73 -26.62 -6.23
N ALA A 229 -15.83 -27.16 -5.71
CA ALA A 229 -16.89 -26.35 -5.11
C ALA A 229 -16.40 -25.62 -3.84
N ILE A 230 -15.61 -26.30 -2.99
CA ILE A 230 -14.99 -25.68 -1.80
C ILE A 230 -14.02 -24.56 -2.23
N ARG A 231 -13.13 -24.84 -3.17
CA ARG A 231 -12.19 -23.84 -3.70
C ARG A 231 -12.89 -22.59 -4.23
N LEU A 232 -13.98 -22.78 -5.01
CA LEU A 232 -14.75 -21.65 -5.55
C LEU A 232 -15.49 -20.89 -4.45
N GLN A 233 -15.93 -21.56 -3.39
CA GLN A 233 -16.56 -20.90 -2.24
C GLN A 233 -15.54 -20.03 -1.49
N GLU A 234 -14.37 -20.56 -1.19
CA GLU A 234 -13.28 -19.83 -0.53
C GLU A 234 -12.82 -18.62 -1.37
N GLU A 235 -12.66 -18.81 -2.70
CA GLU A 235 -12.34 -17.72 -3.62
C GLU A 235 -13.43 -16.63 -3.62
N ALA A 236 -14.70 -17.02 -3.63
CA ALA A 236 -15.81 -16.09 -3.59
C ALA A 236 -15.84 -15.28 -2.29
N GLU A 237 -15.67 -15.93 -1.14
CA GLU A 237 -15.63 -15.27 0.18
C GLU A 237 -14.47 -14.29 0.26
N TYR A 238 -13.27 -14.68 -0.16
CA TYR A 238 -12.11 -13.79 -0.21
C TYR A 238 -12.35 -12.58 -1.11
N LEU A 239 -12.87 -12.79 -2.34
CA LEU A 239 -13.13 -11.69 -3.27
C LEU A 239 -14.22 -10.74 -2.76
N LEU A 240 -15.27 -11.25 -2.12
CA LEU A 240 -16.32 -10.44 -1.50
C LEU A 240 -15.76 -9.55 -0.38
N GLU A 241 -14.93 -10.12 0.50
CA GLU A 241 -14.28 -9.37 1.57
C GLU A 241 -13.35 -8.27 1.01
N GLN A 242 -12.46 -8.61 0.08
CA GLN A 242 -11.55 -7.64 -0.51
C GLN A 242 -12.28 -6.55 -1.32
N ALA A 243 -13.36 -6.92 -2.01
CA ALA A 243 -14.20 -5.94 -2.71
C ALA A 243 -14.94 -5.01 -1.75
N ALA A 244 -15.39 -5.50 -0.59
CA ALA A 244 -16.00 -4.68 0.45
C ALA A 244 -15.00 -3.66 1.04
N ILE A 245 -13.76 -4.09 1.29
CA ILE A 245 -12.66 -3.21 1.74
C ILE A 245 -12.41 -2.10 0.70
N LYS A 246 -12.30 -2.45 -0.59
CA LYS A 246 -12.13 -1.45 -1.66
C LYS A 246 -13.32 -0.47 -1.73
N ALA A 247 -14.53 -0.99 -1.66
CA ALA A 247 -15.75 -0.20 -1.77
C ALA A 247 -15.96 0.73 -0.58
N SER A 248 -15.56 0.35 0.63
CA SER A 248 -15.62 1.22 1.81
C SER A 248 -14.73 2.46 1.64
N GLY A 249 -13.59 2.34 0.96
CA GLY A 249 -12.72 3.45 0.57
C GLY A 249 -13.09 4.13 -0.75
N TYR A 250 -14.31 3.97 -1.26
CA TYR A 250 -14.80 4.55 -2.52
C TYR A 250 -14.15 4.01 -3.80
N ASP A 251 -13.36 2.95 -3.75
CA ASP A 251 -12.81 2.28 -4.93
C ASP A 251 -13.83 1.31 -5.55
N TYR A 252 -15.00 1.83 -5.92
CA TYR A 252 -16.09 1.02 -6.47
C TYR A 252 -15.70 0.33 -7.78
N GLN A 253 -14.93 1.02 -8.63
CA GLN A 253 -14.42 0.43 -9.86
C GLN A 253 -13.49 -0.75 -9.57
N GLY A 254 -12.52 -0.58 -8.68
CA GLY A 254 -11.61 -1.65 -8.28
C GLY A 254 -12.32 -2.81 -7.56
N ALA A 255 -13.40 -2.53 -6.82
CA ALA A 255 -14.24 -3.57 -6.21
C ALA A 255 -14.98 -4.38 -7.27
N ILE A 256 -15.54 -3.74 -8.30
CA ILE A 256 -16.21 -4.41 -9.43
C ILE A 256 -15.21 -5.28 -10.20
N GLU A 257 -14.04 -4.74 -10.55
CA GLU A 257 -12.99 -5.46 -11.28
C GLU A 257 -12.51 -6.70 -10.51
N LEU A 258 -12.42 -6.57 -9.19
CA LEU A 258 -12.05 -7.68 -8.32
C LEU A 258 -13.11 -8.80 -8.34
N LEU A 259 -14.40 -8.45 -8.21
CA LEU A 259 -15.50 -9.43 -8.32
C LEU A 259 -15.58 -10.04 -9.73
N ASP A 260 -15.27 -9.26 -10.78
CA ASP A 260 -15.25 -9.75 -12.17
C ASP A 260 -14.09 -10.73 -12.43
N SER A 261 -13.08 -10.79 -11.56
CA SER A 261 -11.97 -11.75 -11.63
C SER A 261 -12.31 -13.15 -11.10
N PHE A 262 -13.49 -13.35 -10.50
CA PHE A 262 -13.93 -14.64 -9.99
C PHE A 262 -13.87 -15.74 -11.05
N SER A 263 -13.23 -16.85 -10.75
CA SER A 263 -12.97 -17.91 -11.72
C SER A 263 -14.18 -18.81 -12.01
N GLY A 264 -15.20 -18.81 -11.13
CA GLY A 264 -16.41 -19.61 -11.25
C GLY A 264 -17.53 -18.92 -12.05
N ASP A 265 -18.65 -19.63 -12.22
CA ASP A 265 -19.86 -19.04 -12.79
C ASP A 265 -20.58 -18.18 -11.74
N MET A 266 -20.56 -16.87 -11.91
CA MET A 266 -21.19 -15.90 -11.01
C MET A 266 -22.68 -16.15 -10.79
N ASN A 267 -23.38 -16.78 -11.74
CA ASN A 267 -24.81 -17.10 -11.59
C ASN A 267 -25.08 -18.05 -10.43
N ASN A 268 -24.10 -18.86 -10.06
CA ASN A 268 -24.17 -19.76 -8.92
C ASN A 268 -23.79 -19.06 -7.59
N PHE A 269 -23.23 -17.84 -7.65
CA PHE A 269 -22.77 -17.05 -6.51
C PHE A 269 -23.52 -15.72 -6.45
N THR A 270 -24.78 -15.77 -6.03
CA THR A 270 -25.71 -14.62 -6.06
C THR A 270 -25.21 -13.41 -5.27
N GLN A 271 -24.38 -13.62 -4.23
CA GLN A 271 -23.80 -12.52 -3.45
C GLN A 271 -22.80 -11.71 -4.30
N ILE A 272 -21.95 -12.36 -5.10
CA ILE A 272 -21.03 -11.66 -6.02
C ILE A 272 -21.81 -10.77 -6.99
N LEU A 273 -22.88 -11.30 -7.62
CA LEU A 273 -23.72 -10.52 -8.53
C LEU A 273 -24.41 -9.34 -7.83
N SER A 274 -24.89 -9.57 -6.59
CA SER A 274 -25.55 -8.55 -5.79
C SER A 274 -24.61 -7.40 -5.45
N ASP A 275 -23.42 -7.71 -4.92
CA ASP A 275 -22.46 -6.70 -4.49
C ASP A 275 -21.83 -5.97 -5.68
N ARG A 276 -21.56 -6.69 -6.77
CA ARG A 276 -21.17 -6.08 -8.04
C ARG A 276 -22.21 -5.08 -8.54
N GLY A 277 -23.49 -5.44 -8.49
CA GLY A 277 -24.59 -4.55 -8.85
C GLY A 277 -24.68 -3.32 -7.95
N LYS A 278 -24.53 -3.51 -6.62
CA LYS A 278 -24.47 -2.44 -5.64
C LYS A 278 -23.32 -1.47 -5.92
N TYR A 279 -22.11 -1.98 -6.15
CA TYR A 279 -20.95 -1.12 -6.43
C TYR A 279 -21.07 -0.39 -7.77
N SER A 280 -21.67 -1.02 -8.79
CA SER A 280 -21.97 -0.34 -10.06
C SER A 280 -22.96 0.82 -9.89
N GLN A 281 -23.95 0.67 -9.03
CA GLN A 281 -24.88 1.75 -8.68
C GLN A 281 -24.15 2.87 -7.93
N LEU A 282 -23.34 2.55 -6.91
CA LEU A 282 -22.57 3.54 -6.16
C LEU A 282 -21.59 4.29 -7.05
N LEU A 283 -20.90 3.59 -7.98
CA LEU A 283 -20.01 4.21 -8.95
C LEU A 283 -20.72 5.26 -9.82
N SER A 284 -22.01 5.08 -10.12
CA SER A 284 -22.80 6.05 -10.88
C SER A 284 -23.17 7.32 -10.11
N THR A 285 -22.97 7.34 -8.79
CA THR A 285 -23.35 8.46 -7.89
C THR A 285 -22.18 9.35 -7.50
N VAL A 286 -20.92 8.91 -7.73
CA VAL A 286 -19.74 9.70 -7.38
C VAL A 286 -19.54 10.84 -8.37
N VAL A 287 -18.98 11.93 -7.89
CA VAL A 287 -18.57 13.09 -8.68
C VAL A 287 -17.05 13.12 -8.80
N GLU A 288 -16.59 13.63 -9.92
CA GLU A 288 -15.18 13.80 -10.22
C GLU A 288 -14.66 15.10 -9.61
N ILE A 289 -13.63 15.01 -8.76
CA ILE A 289 -12.94 16.13 -8.15
C ILE A 289 -11.56 16.26 -8.80
N THR A 290 -11.33 17.37 -9.49
CA THR A 290 -10.07 17.67 -10.21
C THR A 290 -9.40 18.97 -9.74
N ASN A 291 -10.12 19.81 -8.98
CA ASN A 291 -9.57 21.05 -8.47
C ASN A 291 -9.04 20.87 -7.04
N TYR A 292 -7.73 20.85 -6.90
CA TYR A 292 -7.03 20.70 -5.63
C TYR A 292 -6.44 22.01 -5.09
N GLY A 293 -6.66 23.14 -5.79
CA GLY A 293 -6.08 24.44 -5.42
C GLY A 293 -6.42 24.91 -4.01
N GLN A 294 -7.51 24.40 -3.43
CA GLN A 294 -7.93 24.72 -2.04
C GLN A 294 -8.08 23.43 -1.20
N LEU A 295 -7.40 22.35 -1.56
CA LEU A 295 -7.42 21.11 -0.79
C LEU A 295 -6.84 21.37 0.60
N PRO A 296 -7.64 21.24 1.69
CA PRO A 296 -7.13 21.49 3.02
C PRO A 296 -6.17 20.39 3.47
N ASN A 297 -5.10 20.81 4.14
CA ASN A 297 -4.22 19.94 4.90
C ASN A 297 -4.21 20.44 6.35
N LEU A 298 -4.84 19.70 7.25
CA LEU A 298 -4.79 19.98 8.68
C LEU A 298 -3.53 19.34 9.24
N SER A 299 -2.75 20.11 9.98
CA SER A 299 -1.49 19.65 10.52
C SER A 299 -1.46 19.79 12.04
N PHE A 300 -0.89 18.79 12.69
CA PHE A 300 -0.72 18.71 14.13
C PHE A 300 0.75 18.47 14.45
N ASN A 301 1.20 18.89 15.62
CA ASN A 301 2.37 18.33 16.27
C ASN A 301 1.96 17.02 16.96
N VAL A 302 2.92 16.23 17.47
CA VAL A 302 2.64 15.11 18.36
C VAL A 302 1.66 15.50 19.46
N LEU A 303 0.80 14.58 19.87
CA LEU A 303 -0.32 14.90 20.75
C LEU A 303 0.06 14.82 22.24
N ILE A 304 -0.58 15.68 23.03
CA ILE A 304 -0.51 15.59 24.49
C ILE A 304 -1.43 14.45 24.96
N ALA A 305 -0.84 13.41 25.54
CA ALA A 305 -1.57 12.26 26.08
C ALA A 305 -2.05 12.48 27.51
N ASP A 306 -1.28 13.23 28.33
CA ASP A 306 -1.62 13.59 29.71
C ASP A 306 -1.66 15.12 29.89
N PRO A 307 -2.81 15.77 29.65
CA PRO A 307 -2.94 17.21 29.78
C PRO A 307 -2.69 17.71 31.20
N ALA A 308 -2.96 16.88 32.23
CA ALA A 308 -2.77 17.26 33.62
C ALA A 308 -1.29 17.45 33.96
N ARG A 309 -0.39 16.71 33.32
CA ARG A 309 1.08 16.92 33.41
C ARG A 309 1.51 18.06 32.50
N ALA A 310 1.15 18.00 31.22
CA ALA A 310 1.62 18.94 30.21
C ALA A 310 1.28 20.40 30.56
N PHE A 311 0.07 20.69 31.01
CA PHE A 311 -0.37 22.07 31.30
C PHE A 311 0.05 22.55 32.70
N LYS A 312 0.74 21.72 33.47
CA LYS A 312 1.34 22.08 34.77
C LYS A 312 2.84 21.92 34.79
N ASP A 313 3.46 21.57 33.68
CA ASP A 313 4.91 21.52 33.56
C ASP A 313 5.55 22.85 33.97
N GLU A 314 6.56 22.79 34.83
CA GLU A 314 7.17 24.01 35.43
C GLU A 314 7.87 24.88 34.39
N LYS A 315 8.37 24.27 33.30
CA LYS A 315 9.17 24.94 32.28
C LYS A 315 8.38 25.18 30.97
N TYR A 316 7.59 24.20 30.54
CA TYR A 316 7.04 24.16 29.20
C TYR A 316 5.50 24.26 29.12
N ALA A 317 4.78 24.38 30.25
CA ALA A 317 3.31 24.42 30.25
C ALA A 317 2.71 25.42 29.27
N SER A 318 3.28 26.64 29.18
CA SER A 318 2.82 27.67 28.26
C SER A 318 3.02 27.26 26.81
N ALA A 319 4.18 26.71 26.48
CA ALA A 319 4.51 26.24 25.14
C ALA A 319 3.64 25.06 24.71
N TYR A 320 3.47 24.08 25.61
CA TYR A 320 2.60 22.93 25.35
C TYR A 320 1.15 23.36 25.13
N ASN A 321 0.64 24.27 25.96
CA ASN A 321 -0.71 24.78 25.82
C ASN A 321 -0.94 25.55 24.51
N GLN A 322 0.06 26.31 24.05
CA GLN A 322 -0.04 27.09 22.82
C GLN A 322 0.12 26.25 21.55
N ASN A 323 1.07 25.29 21.53
CA ASN A 323 1.52 24.69 20.28
C ASN A 323 1.00 23.28 20.02
N PHE A 324 0.44 22.61 21.01
CA PHE A 324 0.04 21.21 20.91
C PHE A 324 -1.46 21.03 21.14
N VAL A 325 -1.99 19.94 20.60
CA VAL A 325 -3.38 19.50 20.75
C VAL A 325 -3.36 18.24 21.62
N THR A 326 -4.38 18.04 22.42
CA THR A 326 -4.50 16.82 23.26
C THR A 326 -5.10 15.66 22.45
N VAL A 327 -4.87 14.44 22.90
CA VAL A 327 -5.47 13.22 22.36
C VAL A 327 -7.01 13.34 22.32
N ASP A 328 -7.63 13.82 23.40
CA ASP A 328 -9.09 14.00 23.47
C ASP A 328 -9.59 15.06 22.47
N GLU A 329 -8.87 16.17 22.31
CA GLU A 329 -9.22 17.18 21.31
C GLU A 329 -9.10 16.63 19.90
N PHE A 330 -8.02 15.88 19.60
CA PHE A 330 -7.81 15.29 18.28
C PHE A 330 -8.90 14.27 17.93
N SER A 331 -9.28 13.40 18.87
CA SER A 331 -10.36 12.43 18.68
C SER A 331 -11.69 13.14 18.35
N LYS A 332 -12.03 14.21 19.10
CA LYS A 332 -13.22 15.03 18.82
C LYS A 332 -13.14 15.77 17.47
N ILE A 333 -11.94 16.16 17.04
CA ILE A 333 -11.73 16.75 15.71
C ILE A 333 -12.03 15.72 14.61
N LEU A 334 -11.55 14.48 14.75
CA LEU A 334 -11.86 13.40 13.80
C LEU A 334 -13.36 13.15 13.70
N ASP A 335 -14.08 13.05 14.84
CA ASP A 335 -15.52 12.89 14.88
C ASP A 335 -16.24 13.99 14.09
N GLN A 336 -15.84 15.25 14.28
CA GLN A 336 -16.46 16.37 13.58
C GLN A 336 -16.09 16.43 12.10
N LEU A 337 -14.86 16.10 11.73
CA LEU A 337 -14.46 16.00 10.32
C LEU A 337 -15.30 14.95 9.60
N TYR A 338 -15.48 13.78 10.21
CA TYR A 338 -16.31 12.71 9.66
C TYR A 338 -17.77 13.14 9.52
N ALA A 339 -18.36 13.70 10.60
CA ALA A 339 -19.73 14.20 10.60
C ALA A 339 -19.97 15.32 9.56
N ASN A 340 -18.94 16.14 9.27
CA ASN A 340 -18.97 17.20 8.27
C ASN A 340 -18.68 16.70 6.84
N GLY A 341 -18.53 15.37 6.64
CA GLY A 341 -18.35 14.73 5.35
C GLY A 341 -16.92 14.84 4.80
N TYR A 342 -15.91 15.09 5.63
CA TYR A 342 -14.52 15.05 5.19
C TYR A 342 -14.03 13.62 5.00
N VAL A 343 -13.24 13.40 3.94
CA VAL A 343 -12.62 12.12 3.59
C VAL A 343 -11.12 12.33 3.45
N LEU A 344 -10.35 11.56 4.19
CA LEU A 344 -8.90 11.63 4.21
C LEU A 344 -8.33 11.17 2.87
N VAL A 345 -7.48 12.02 2.29
CA VAL A 345 -6.69 11.73 1.07
C VAL A 345 -5.22 12.05 1.35
N ASN A 346 -4.34 11.54 0.53
CA ASN A 346 -2.91 11.87 0.54
C ASN A 346 -2.44 12.24 -0.88
N PHE A 347 -1.15 12.52 -1.07
CA PHE A 347 -0.62 12.85 -2.40
C PHE A 347 -0.86 11.73 -3.42
N ASP A 348 -0.75 10.47 -3.04
CA ASP A 348 -0.98 9.33 -3.93
C ASP A 348 -2.44 9.24 -4.43
N SER A 349 -3.37 9.86 -3.72
CA SER A 349 -4.78 9.89 -4.09
C SER A 349 -5.05 10.74 -5.34
N PHE A 350 -4.31 11.82 -5.54
CA PHE A 350 -4.59 12.80 -6.60
C PHE A 350 -3.39 13.22 -7.46
N VAL A 351 -2.18 12.78 -7.11
CA VAL A 351 -0.97 13.04 -7.89
C VAL A 351 -0.60 11.79 -8.68
N GLU A 352 -0.28 11.98 -9.95
CA GLU A 352 0.28 10.96 -10.81
C GLU A 352 1.72 11.33 -11.19
N LYS A 353 2.63 10.39 -10.95
CA LYS A 353 4.04 10.50 -11.32
C LYS A 353 4.26 9.75 -12.63
N THR A 354 4.79 10.44 -13.63
CA THR A 354 5.16 9.85 -14.92
C THR A 354 6.65 10.01 -15.16
N THR A 355 7.26 8.99 -15.78
CA THR A 355 8.67 9.02 -16.18
C THR A 355 8.76 8.81 -17.68
N ASP A 356 9.38 9.75 -18.40
CA ASP A 356 9.57 9.64 -19.84
C ASP A 356 10.70 8.67 -20.21
N ALA A 357 10.85 8.39 -21.50
CA ALA A 357 11.89 7.48 -22.00
C ALA A 357 13.34 7.97 -21.75
N ALA A 358 13.52 9.24 -21.42
CA ALA A 358 14.82 9.85 -21.07
C ALA A 358 15.06 9.82 -19.55
N GLY A 359 14.11 9.30 -18.76
CA GLY A 359 14.19 9.24 -17.31
C GLY A 359 13.74 10.53 -16.59
N ASN A 360 13.16 11.51 -17.29
CA ASN A 360 12.65 12.70 -16.64
C ASN A 360 11.32 12.41 -15.95
N VAL A 361 11.24 12.80 -14.68
CA VAL A 361 10.03 12.66 -13.87
C VAL A 361 9.18 13.92 -14.01
N SER A 362 7.87 13.73 -14.19
CA SER A 362 6.88 14.79 -14.17
C SER A 362 5.66 14.39 -13.34
N TYR A 363 4.98 15.40 -12.80
CA TYR A 363 3.81 15.24 -11.96
C TYR A 363 2.61 15.89 -12.63
N THR A 364 1.47 15.21 -12.57
CA THR A 364 0.16 15.67 -13.01
C THR A 364 -0.88 15.30 -11.97
N THR A 365 -2.05 15.89 -12.04
CA THR A 365 -3.17 15.48 -11.19
C THR A 365 -4.00 14.41 -11.87
N LYS A 366 -4.52 13.48 -11.06
CA LYS A 366 -5.57 12.54 -11.43
C LYS A 366 -6.83 12.81 -10.61
N PRO A 367 -8.02 12.47 -11.09
CA PRO A 367 -9.25 12.74 -10.37
C PRO A 367 -9.42 11.87 -9.12
N ILE A 368 -10.07 12.44 -8.10
CA ILE A 368 -10.66 11.73 -6.97
C ILE A 368 -12.16 11.60 -7.24
N TYR A 369 -12.73 10.44 -6.95
CA TYR A 369 -14.15 10.15 -7.12
C TYR A 369 -14.82 9.95 -5.76
N LEU A 370 -15.69 10.89 -5.34
CA LEU A 370 -16.39 10.85 -4.06
C LEU A 370 -17.89 11.14 -4.26
N PRO A 371 -18.77 10.70 -3.34
CA PRO A 371 -20.14 11.21 -3.28
C PRO A 371 -20.18 12.74 -3.19
N ALA A 372 -21.22 13.36 -3.74
CA ALA A 372 -21.31 14.81 -3.88
C ALA A 372 -21.30 15.60 -2.56
N ASP A 373 -21.65 14.96 -1.45
CA ASP A 373 -21.65 15.50 -0.08
C ASP A 373 -20.32 15.31 0.66
N LYS A 374 -19.38 14.57 0.09
CA LYS A 374 -18.06 14.30 0.67
C LYS A 374 -17.00 15.29 0.17
N LYS A 375 -16.04 15.62 1.02
CA LYS A 375 -14.99 16.62 0.79
C LYS A 375 -13.62 16.03 1.09
N PRO A 376 -12.66 16.05 0.15
CA PRO A 376 -11.31 15.57 0.45
C PRO A 376 -10.56 16.54 1.37
N PHE A 377 -9.74 15.99 2.26
CA PHE A 377 -8.76 16.74 3.06
C PHE A 377 -7.50 15.90 3.29
N MET A 378 -6.40 16.54 3.63
CA MET A 378 -5.14 15.88 4.00
C MET A 378 -4.87 16.08 5.49
N LEU A 379 -4.05 15.18 6.04
CA LEU A 379 -3.61 15.19 7.42
C LEU A 379 -2.09 15.08 7.48
N THR A 380 -1.45 15.94 8.26
CA THR A 380 0.01 15.93 8.47
C THR A 380 0.30 16.00 9.97
N GLU A 381 1.21 15.15 10.43
CA GLU A 381 1.77 15.24 11.78
C GLU A 381 3.24 15.65 11.70
N THR A 382 3.69 16.50 12.61
CA THR A 382 5.08 16.97 12.68
C THR A 382 5.68 16.72 14.06
N LEU A 383 7.01 16.78 14.15
CA LEU A 383 7.77 16.52 15.36
C LEU A 383 7.60 15.08 15.91
N VAL A 384 7.35 14.10 15.02
CA VAL A 384 7.12 12.70 15.42
C VAL A 384 8.45 12.05 15.84
N ASN A 385 9.11 12.68 16.78
CA ASN A 385 10.40 12.29 17.33
C ASN A 385 10.33 12.00 18.84
N TYR A 386 9.32 12.55 19.52
CA TYR A 386 9.20 12.50 20.98
C TYR A 386 10.50 12.95 21.62
N PHE A 387 10.79 14.25 21.48
CA PHE A 387 12.04 14.86 21.93
C PHE A 387 12.29 14.68 23.41
N GLY A 388 13.57 14.70 23.82
CA GLY A 388 13.99 14.56 25.21
C GLY A 388 13.22 15.48 26.15
N TYR A 389 13.14 16.77 25.83
CA TYR A 389 12.43 17.77 26.65
C TYR A 389 10.92 17.48 26.87
N MET A 390 10.30 16.65 26.03
CA MET A 390 8.88 16.26 26.17
C MET A 390 8.68 15.09 27.14
N ILE A 391 9.68 14.26 27.32
CA ILE A 391 9.52 12.95 27.98
C ILE A 391 10.44 12.72 29.17
N ASP A 392 11.55 13.46 29.27
CA ASP A 392 12.64 13.29 30.19
C ASP A 392 12.84 14.59 30.97
N SER A 393 12.53 14.58 32.27
CA SER A 393 12.55 15.78 33.11
C SER A 393 13.93 16.04 33.76
N ASP A 394 14.81 15.06 33.74
CA ASP A 394 16.12 15.11 34.45
C ASP A 394 17.33 14.87 33.53
N ASP A 395 17.10 14.84 32.20
CA ASP A 395 18.12 14.70 31.14
C ASP A 395 18.97 13.41 31.24
N ASP A 396 18.40 12.32 31.81
CA ASP A 396 19.10 11.03 31.88
C ASP A 396 18.97 10.23 30.56
N GLY A 397 18.22 10.75 29.60
CA GLY A 397 17.97 10.15 28.29
C GLY A 397 16.85 9.11 28.29
N LYS A 398 16.00 9.07 29.33
CA LYS A 398 14.86 8.17 29.46
C LYS A 398 13.60 8.93 29.83
N ALA A 399 12.49 8.44 29.31
CA ALA A 399 11.19 8.94 29.72
C ALA A 399 10.92 8.66 31.20
N ASP A 400 10.34 9.63 31.91
CA ASP A 400 10.09 9.55 33.36
C ASP A 400 8.66 10.04 33.73
N ALA A 401 8.31 9.88 35.01
CA ALA A 401 6.99 10.24 35.55
C ALA A 401 6.72 11.75 35.58
N LYS A 402 7.74 12.59 35.43
CA LYS A 402 7.64 14.05 35.45
C LYS A 402 7.75 14.66 34.05
N GLY A 403 7.98 13.85 33.02
CA GLY A 403 7.96 14.32 31.63
C GLY A 403 6.63 14.97 31.24
N GLY A 404 6.62 15.71 30.14
CA GLY A 404 5.56 16.62 29.73
C GLY A 404 4.24 15.98 29.28
N GLY A 405 4.01 14.69 29.53
CA GLY A 405 2.73 14.03 29.25
C GLY A 405 2.53 13.60 27.78
N PHE A 406 3.61 13.37 27.08
CA PHE A 406 3.62 12.85 25.69
C PHE A 406 3.95 11.36 25.66
N ALA A 407 3.64 10.69 24.52
CA ALA A 407 4.21 9.39 24.23
C ALA A 407 5.75 9.48 24.21
N SER A 408 6.43 8.39 24.59
CA SER A 408 7.90 8.31 24.54
C SER A 408 8.43 7.74 23.24
N LYS A 409 7.66 6.88 22.60
CA LYS A 409 7.92 6.33 21.26
C LYS A 409 6.70 5.64 20.67
N MET A 410 6.71 5.51 19.36
CA MET A 410 5.80 4.66 18.61
C MET A 410 6.47 3.31 18.34
N ILE A 411 5.75 2.21 18.48
CA ILE A 411 6.26 0.84 18.34
C ILE A 411 5.27 -0.06 17.61
N VAL A 412 5.76 -1.16 17.05
CA VAL A 412 4.93 -2.30 16.68
C VAL A 412 4.86 -3.26 17.85
N LYS A 413 3.67 -3.59 18.31
CA LYS A 413 3.43 -4.51 19.42
C LYS A 413 2.25 -5.41 19.08
N ASP A 414 2.46 -6.73 19.17
CA ASP A 414 1.44 -7.74 18.83
C ASP A 414 0.87 -7.58 17.39
N GLY A 415 1.70 -7.07 16.45
CA GLY A 415 1.34 -6.81 15.06
C GLY A 415 0.62 -5.49 14.80
N GLU A 416 0.41 -4.66 15.82
CA GLU A 416 -0.26 -3.37 15.71
C GLU A 416 0.66 -2.21 16.07
N ILE A 417 0.43 -1.04 15.45
CA ILE A 417 1.15 0.19 15.79
C ILE A 417 0.48 0.81 17.03
N THR A 418 1.29 1.01 18.07
CA THR A 418 0.85 1.64 19.32
C THR A 418 1.92 2.58 19.84
N CYS A 419 1.62 3.37 20.88
CA CYS A 419 2.59 4.22 21.56
C CYS A 419 2.96 3.66 22.93
N GLU A 420 4.24 3.81 23.28
CA GLU A 420 4.74 3.65 24.66
C GLU A 420 4.74 5.01 25.35
N MET A 421 4.37 5.04 26.62
CA MET A 421 4.37 6.24 27.46
C MET A 421 4.76 5.85 28.89
N VAL A 422 5.38 6.77 29.63
CA VAL A 422 5.56 6.63 31.08
C VAL A 422 4.49 7.44 31.79
N ASP A 423 3.70 6.77 32.64
CA ASP A 423 2.62 7.41 33.40
C ASP A 423 3.15 8.24 34.60
N ALA A 424 2.25 8.91 35.31
CA ALA A 424 2.62 9.73 36.47
C ALA A 424 3.16 8.93 37.64
N GLU A 425 2.95 7.63 37.68
CA GLU A 425 3.46 6.68 38.67
C GLU A 425 4.83 6.07 38.29
N GLY A 426 5.33 6.38 37.09
CA GLY A 426 6.58 5.87 36.52
C GLY A 426 6.48 4.49 35.89
N ASN A 427 5.27 4.01 35.56
CA ASN A 427 5.08 2.76 34.86
C ASN A 427 5.08 2.99 33.35
N THR A 428 5.70 2.07 32.60
CA THR A 428 5.57 2.02 31.15
C THR A 428 4.20 1.46 30.78
N ILE A 429 3.42 2.25 30.02
CA ILE A 429 2.09 1.89 29.55
C ILE A 429 2.05 1.98 28.01
N TYR A 430 1.07 1.29 27.41
CA TYR A 430 0.91 1.22 25.95
C TYR A 430 -0.52 1.58 25.58
N GLY A 431 -0.69 2.30 24.44
CA GLY A 431 -2.02 2.69 23.99
C GLY A 431 -2.01 3.72 22.86
N ALA A 432 -3.18 4.23 22.55
CA ALA A 432 -3.41 5.26 21.53
C ALA A 432 -3.07 6.66 22.08
N TYR A 433 -1.77 6.91 22.28
CA TYR A 433 -1.27 8.15 22.88
C TYR A 433 -0.78 9.19 21.88
N ASP A 434 -0.96 8.92 20.58
CA ASP A 434 -0.62 9.87 19.50
C ASP A 434 -1.47 9.60 18.26
N LEU A 435 -1.34 10.45 17.23
CA LEU A 435 -2.16 10.49 16.02
C LEU A 435 -2.31 9.13 15.33
N VAL A 436 -1.22 8.38 15.14
CA VAL A 436 -1.23 7.16 14.32
C VAL A 436 -2.16 6.08 14.88
N PRO A 437 -2.02 5.62 16.13
CA PRO A 437 -2.93 4.59 16.66
C PRO A 437 -4.38 5.09 16.75
N ILE A 438 -4.61 6.36 17.12
CA ILE A 438 -5.96 6.94 17.16
C ILE A 438 -6.60 6.95 15.77
N LEU A 439 -5.86 7.35 14.73
CA LEU A 439 -6.36 7.37 13.37
C LEU A 439 -6.62 5.96 12.83
N ASN A 440 -5.81 4.98 13.22
CA ASN A 440 -6.04 3.58 12.85
C ASN A 440 -7.34 3.05 13.45
N GLU A 441 -7.54 3.21 14.77
CA GLU A 441 -8.77 2.84 15.47
C GLU A 441 -10.00 3.54 14.83
N PHE A 442 -9.88 4.84 14.55
CA PHE A 442 -10.95 5.61 13.91
C PHE A 442 -11.30 5.11 12.50
N ILE A 443 -10.31 4.75 11.68
CA ILE A 443 -10.57 4.23 10.32
C ILE A 443 -11.08 2.78 10.37
N GLU A 444 -10.72 1.99 11.37
CA GLU A 444 -11.30 0.67 11.56
C GLU A 444 -12.80 0.77 11.84
N GLU A 445 -13.22 1.72 12.68
CA GLU A 445 -14.63 2.01 12.96
C GLU A 445 -15.34 2.69 11.78
N HIS A 446 -14.63 3.53 11.02
CA HIS A 446 -15.13 4.34 9.91
C HIS A 446 -14.28 4.17 8.64
N PRO A 447 -14.34 3.01 7.97
CA PRO A 447 -13.46 2.74 6.81
C PRO A 447 -13.73 3.68 5.63
N ASP A 448 -14.91 4.31 5.55
CA ASP A 448 -15.24 5.34 4.57
C ASP A 448 -14.66 6.74 4.90
N PHE A 449 -13.93 6.87 6.01
CA PHE A 449 -13.19 8.10 6.31
C PHE A 449 -11.92 8.23 5.46
N ALA A 450 -11.37 7.13 4.92
CA ALA A 450 -10.11 7.10 4.18
C ALA A 450 -10.32 6.71 2.71
N TYR A 451 -10.04 7.63 1.79
CA TYR A 451 -10.11 7.37 0.35
C TYR A 451 -9.06 6.33 -0.07
N ARG A 452 -9.51 5.14 -0.48
CA ARG A 452 -8.65 4.02 -0.91
C ARG A 452 -7.55 3.67 0.09
N GLY A 453 -7.87 3.77 1.38
CA GLY A 453 -6.93 3.47 2.44
C GLY A 453 -5.87 4.56 2.71
N ALA A 454 -6.07 5.79 2.23
CA ALA A 454 -5.15 6.89 2.51
C ALA A 454 -4.92 7.12 4.01
N ARG A 455 -3.71 7.51 4.37
CA ARG A 455 -3.29 7.83 5.73
C ARG A 455 -2.59 9.20 5.76
N ALA A 456 -2.26 9.66 6.96
CA ALA A 456 -1.56 10.91 7.20
C ALA A 456 -0.13 10.91 6.64
N THR A 457 0.44 12.12 6.50
CA THR A 457 1.88 12.33 6.29
C THR A 457 2.53 12.56 7.64
N LEU A 458 3.55 11.75 7.99
CA LEU A 458 4.30 11.83 9.24
C LEU A 458 5.67 12.46 8.98
N ALA A 459 5.91 13.62 9.56
CA ALA A 459 7.15 14.37 9.35
C ALA A 459 8.05 14.26 10.57
N VAL A 460 9.21 13.63 10.38
CA VAL A 460 10.23 13.41 11.41
C VAL A 460 11.44 14.29 11.19
N THR A 461 12.09 14.72 12.26
CA THR A 461 13.44 15.31 12.23
C THR A 461 14.49 14.22 12.43
N GLY A 462 15.78 14.55 12.40
CA GLY A 462 16.84 13.54 12.49
C GLY A 462 17.63 13.54 13.80
N LYS A 463 17.84 14.70 14.39
CA LYS A 463 18.84 14.92 15.45
C LYS A 463 18.69 13.99 16.67
N GLU A 464 17.47 13.72 17.09
CA GLU A 464 17.18 12.79 18.20
C GLU A 464 16.65 11.43 17.75
N GLY A 465 16.88 11.05 16.51
CA GLY A 465 16.32 9.83 15.92
C GLY A 465 14.92 10.05 15.36
N ILE A 466 14.13 8.99 15.19
CA ILE A 466 12.79 9.03 14.58
C ILE A 466 11.80 8.22 15.41
N PHE A 467 10.56 8.67 15.50
CA PHE A 467 9.47 7.97 16.21
C PHE A 467 9.81 7.59 17.68
N GLY A 468 10.72 8.34 18.32
CA GLY A 468 11.22 8.03 19.68
C GLY A 468 12.37 7.01 19.72
N HIS A 469 12.76 6.43 18.60
CA HIS A 469 13.90 5.54 18.50
C HIS A 469 15.18 6.35 18.25
N ARG A 470 16.10 6.35 19.22
CA ARG A 470 17.37 7.11 19.17
C ARG A 470 18.41 6.40 18.29
N ILE A 471 18.10 6.23 17.00
CA ILE A 471 18.88 5.44 16.01
C ILE A 471 20.29 5.97 15.78
N ASN A 472 20.52 7.25 15.99
CA ASN A 472 21.81 7.93 15.83
C ASN A 472 22.81 7.71 17.01
N LYS A 473 22.38 7.02 18.06
CA LYS A 473 23.26 6.65 19.20
C LYS A 473 23.97 5.30 19.03
N GLY A 474 23.87 4.66 17.86
CA GLY A 474 24.52 3.38 17.57
C GLY A 474 23.86 2.15 18.21
N ASP A 475 22.62 2.29 18.69
CA ASP A 475 21.83 1.19 19.23
C ASP A 475 21.18 0.39 18.09
N SER A 476 21.70 -0.82 17.86
CA SER A 476 21.19 -1.71 16.82
C SER A 476 19.75 -2.18 17.08
N ALA A 477 19.32 -2.26 18.35
CA ALA A 477 17.94 -2.61 18.68
C ALA A 477 16.98 -1.47 18.35
N ALA A 478 17.37 -0.22 18.62
CA ALA A 478 16.59 0.95 18.20
C ALA A 478 16.47 1.05 16.68
N VAL A 479 17.56 0.78 15.94
CA VAL A 479 17.56 0.74 14.47
C VAL A 479 16.61 -0.34 13.94
N ALA A 480 16.66 -1.55 14.49
CA ALA A 480 15.78 -2.65 14.08
C ALA A 480 14.30 -2.31 14.32
N ALA A 481 13.97 -1.83 15.54
CA ALA A 481 12.59 -1.47 15.88
C ALA A 481 12.05 -0.30 15.04
N ALA A 482 12.88 0.72 14.78
CA ALA A 482 12.50 1.82 13.88
C ALA A 482 12.28 1.33 12.44
N THR A 483 13.09 0.38 11.96
CA THR A 483 12.95 -0.19 10.61
C THR A 483 11.64 -0.97 10.48
N GLU A 484 11.31 -1.82 11.46
CA GLU A 484 10.05 -2.56 11.52
C GLU A 484 8.85 -1.60 11.51
N LEU A 485 8.87 -0.58 12.37
CA LEU A 485 7.82 0.43 12.44
C LEU A 485 7.64 1.19 11.11
N VAL A 486 8.73 1.58 10.46
CA VAL A 486 8.69 2.27 9.14
C VAL A 486 8.08 1.38 8.07
N GLN A 487 8.37 0.08 8.07
CA GLN A 487 7.78 -0.88 7.14
C GLN A 487 6.27 -1.00 7.39
N GLU A 488 5.85 -1.13 8.63
CA GLU A 488 4.44 -1.24 9.00
C GLU A 488 3.66 0.05 8.70
N LEU A 489 4.19 1.23 9.03
CA LEU A 489 3.57 2.51 8.67
C LEU A 489 3.33 2.64 7.16
N ARG A 490 4.30 2.25 6.35
CA ARG A 490 4.17 2.28 4.89
C ARG A 490 3.18 1.24 4.37
N ALA A 491 3.17 0.04 4.96
CA ALA A 491 2.21 -1.01 4.60
C ALA A 491 0.77 -0.56 4.85
N GLN A 492 0.54 0.22 5.91
CA GLN A 492 -0.75 0.80 6.22
C GLN A 492 -1.10 2.05 5.38
N GLY A 493 -0.18 2.59 4.57
CA GLY A 493 -0.43 3.72 3.67
C GLY A 493 -0.04 5.09 4.22
N TYR A 494 0.70 5.18 5.34
CA TYR A 494 1.28 6.43 5.83
C TYR A 494 2.41 6.91 4.91
N LEU A 495 2.44 8.21 4.62
CA LEU A 495 3.55 8.85 3.95
C LEU A 495 4.53 9.37 5.01
N ILE A 496 5.82 9.16 4.80
CA ILE A 496 6.85 9.64 5.72
C ILE A 496 7.62 10.79 5.06
N ALA A 497 7.82 11.87 5.80
CA ALA A 497 8.41 13.10 5.32
C ALA A 497 9.61 13.53 6.17
N CYS A 498 10.55 14.24 5.54
CA CYS A 498 11.61 14.95 6.22
C CYS A 498 11.08 16.27 6.80
N ASN A 499 11.31 16.52 8.10
CA ASN A 499 11.05 17.83 8.74
C ASN A 499 12.38 18.53 9.08
N THR A 500 13.39 18.41 8.18
CA THR A 500 14.79 18.79 8.34
C THR A 500 15.53 17.92 9.39
N TYR A 501 16.86 17.93 9.42
CA TYR A 501 17.59 17.12 10.40
C TYR A 501 17.58 17.75 11.79
N GLU A 502 17.90 19.05 11.91
CA GLU A 502 17.96 19.78 13.17
C GLU A 502 16.73 20.69 13.43
N ASN A 503 15.57 20.40 12.81
CA ASN A 503 14.42 21.30 12.81
C ASN A 503 14.81 22.73 12.35
N LEU A 504 15.73 22.78 11.38
CA LEU A 504 16.34 24.01 10.87
C LEU A 504 15.33 24.81 10.03
N ASN A 505 15.21 26.10 10.31
CA ASN A 505 14.40 27.02 9.51
C ASN A 505 15.10 27.32 8.17
N TYR A 506 14.69 26.65 7.10
CA TYR A 506 15.31 26.80 5.77
C TYR A 506 15.10 28.16 5.13
N ASP A 507 14.08 28.91 5.54
CA ASP A 507 13.91 30.29 5.06
C ASP A 507 15.01 31.23 5.58
N LYS A 508 15.34 31.11 6.86
CA LYS A 508 16.33 32.01 7.51
C LYS A 508 17.79 31.59 7.26
N ASN A 509 18.02 30.33 6.86
CA ASN A 509 19.37 29.78 6.70
C ASN A 509 19.85 29.82 5.24
N LYS A 510 21.18 29.71 5.02
CA LYS A 510 21.79 29.73 3.69
C LYS A 510 21.68 28.34 3.04
N ALA A 511 21.82 28.27 1.71
CA ALA A 511 21.85 27.01 0.97
C ALA A 511 22.96 26.06 1.45
N THR A 512 24.08 26.57 1.95
CA THR A 512 25.17 25.77 2.53
C THR A 512 24.78 25.09 3.83
N ASP A 513 24.00 25.75 4.65
CA ASP A 513 23.55 25.25 5.95
C ASP A 513 22.46 24.18 5.73
N ILE A 514 21.55 24.42 4.78
CA ILE A 514 20.58 23.44 4.30
C ILE A 514 21.29 22.17 3.76
N GLN A 515 22.35 22.35 2.98
CA GLN A 515 23.13 21.23 2.45
C GLN A 515 23.81 20.42 3.55
N ALA A 516 24.30 21.07 4.61
CA ALA A 516 24.90 20.41 5.76
C ALA A 516 23.86 19.61 6.56
N ASP A 517 22.69 20.22 6.84
CA ASP A 517 21.57 19.59 7.52
C ASP A 517 21.07 18.34 6.76
N LEU A 518 20.88 18.45 5.44
CA LEU A 518 20.47 17.33 4.61
C LEU A 518 21.55 16.25 4.47
N LYS A 519 22.81 16.61 4.62
CA LYS A 519 23.88 15.62 4.67
C LYS A 519 23.75 14.76 5.92
N SER A 520 23.54 15.35 7.09
CA SER A 520 23.30 14.62 8.32
C SER A 520 22.05 13.74 8.21
N TRP A 521 20.97 14.24 7.62
CA TRP A 521 19.78 13.45 7.30
C TRP A 521 20.13 12.22 6.46
N THR A 522 20.88 12.41 5.39
CA THR A 522 21.27 11.33 4.48
C THR A 522 22.16 10.30 5.16
N ASP A 523 23.10 10.75 5.99
CA ASP A 523 24.05 9.88 6.64
C ASP A 523 23.42 9.06 7.79
N GLU A 524 22.46 9.63 8.54
CA GLU A 524 21.95 9.03 9.78
C GLU A 524 20.52 8.48 9.65
N ILE A 525 19.66 9.14 8.88
CA ILE A 525 18.23 8.80 8.82
C ILE A 525 17.90 7.95 7.58
N THR A 526 18.44 8.27 6.43
CA THR A 526 18.17 7.54 5.19
C THR A 526 18.49 6.03 5.26
N PRO A 527 19.52 5.55 6.01
CA PRO A 527 19.76 4.10 6.14
C PRO A 527 18.61 3.32 6.77
N VAL A 528 17.80 3.96 7.62
CA VAL A 528 16.65 3.34 8.28
C VAL A 528 15.37 3.62 7.52
N LEU A 529 15.18 4.88 7.14
CA LEU A 529 13.94 5.36 6.53
C LEU A 529 13.88 5.10 5.02
N GLY A 530 15.02 4.92 4.35
CA GLY A 530 15.10 5.01 2.89
C GLY A 530 14.93 6.45 2.40
N ASN A 531 14.89 6.61 1.07
CA ASN A 531 14.67 7.92 0.47
C ASN A 531 13.23 8.37 0.66
N VAL A 532 13.05 9.64 1.04
CA VAL A 532 11.76 10.33 1.07
C VAL A 532 11.80 11.51 0.12
N ASP A 533 10.69 11.82 -0.54
CA ASP A 533 10.57 12.90 -1.51
C ASP A 533 9.64 14.04 -1.02
N ILE A 534 9.11 13.91 0.19
CA ILE A 534 8.29 14.92 0.87
C ILE A 534 9.17 15.67 1.87
N LEU A 535 9.20 17.00 1.77
CA LEU A 535 9.77 17.88 2.77
C LEU A 535 8.64 18.71 3.42
N VAL A 536 8.53 18.61 4.73
CA VAL A 536 7.69 19.50 5.53
C VAL A 536 8.61 20.56 6.14
N PHE A 537 8.45 21.81 5.75
CA PHE A 537 9.30 22.88 6.27
C PHE A 537 9.14 23.01 7.78
N ALA A 538 10.26 22.91 8.48
CA ALA A 538 10.32 23.12 9.91
C ALA A 538 9.85 24.53 10.25
N ARG A 539 9.11 24.66 11.36
CA ARG A 539 8.56 25.94 11.82
C ARG A 539 7.63 26.62 10.78
N GLY A 540 7.16 25.86 9.81
CA GLY A 540 6.22 26.31 8.78
C GLY A 540 6.76 27.27 7.72
N SER A 541 8.03 27.66 7.81
CA SER A 541 8.61 28.69 6.92
C SER A 541 9.04 28.13 5.58
N ASP A 542 8.44 28.63 4.50
CA ASP A 542 8.78 28.30 3.11
C ASP A 542 10.05 29.04 2.65
N ILE A 543 10.82 28.43 1.75
CA ILE A 543 12.00 29.07 1.12
C ILE A 543 11.64 30.22 0.16
N SER A 544 10.38 30.38 -0.19
CA SER A 544 9.79 31.42 -1.06
C SER A 544 10.25 31.41 -2.52
N ASP A 545 11.56 31.18 -2.80
CA ASP A 545 12.14 31.15 -4.14
C ASP A 545 12.43 29.71 -4.62
N TYR A 546 11.58 29.23 -5.53
CA TYR A 546 11.68 27.89 -6.15
C TYR A 546 12.52 27.87 -7.44
N THR A 547 13.37 28.88 -7.63
CA THR A 547 14.36 28.96 -8.72
C THR A 547 15.78 29.19 -8.19
N GLY A 548 15.90 29.52 -6.92
CA GLY A 548 17.14 29.91 -6.26
C GLY A 548 18.01 28.76 -5.74
N PRO A 549 19.15 29.09 -5.13
CA PRO A 549 20.12 28.10 -4.65
C PRO A 549 19.55 27.16 -3.58
N LYS A 550 18.67 27.62 -2.69
CA LYS A 550 18.03 26.78 -1.67
C LYS A 550 17.18 25.69 -2.32
N PHE A 551 16.32 26.06 -3.27
CA PHE A 551 15.52 25.09 -4.01
C PHE A 551 16.39 24.09 -4.77
N ASN A 552 17.48 24.54 -5.41
CA ASN A 552 18.38 23.63 -6.12
C ASN A 552 18.98 22.58 -5.19
N VAL A 553 19.34 22.92 -3.95
CA VAL A 553 19.81 21.97 -2.94
C VAL A 553 18.69 20.95 -2.63
N LEU A 554 17.50 21.41 -2.30
CA LEU A 554 16.36 20.54 -1.96
C LEU A 554 15.99 19.62 -3.12
N TYR A 555 15.88 20.17 -4.32
CA TYR A 555 15.53 19.40 -5.52
C TYR A 555 16.58 18.35 -5.87
N SER A 556 17.87 18.68 -5.75
CA SER A 556 19.00 17.76 -5.98
C SER A 556 19.08 16.66 -4.91
N SER A 557 18.59 16.94 -3.70
CA SER A 557 18.47 15.94 -2.61
C SER A 557 17.29 14.99 -2.78
N GLY A 558 16.47 15.16 -3.82
CA GLY A 558 15.38 14.25 -4.14
C GLY A 558 13.99 14.72 -3.74
N PHE A 559 13.84 15.83 -3.04
CA PHE A 559 12.52 16.34 -2.64
C PHE A 559 11.72 16.85 -3.84
N ARG A 560 10.43 16.52 -3.83
CA ARG A 560 9.47 16.87 -4.89
C ARG A 560 8.17 17.42 -4.34
N PHE A 561 7.83 17.11 -3.10
CA PHE A 561 6.65 17.60 -2.41
C PHE A 561 7.10 18.48 -1.26
N PHE A 562 6.59 19.70 -1.23
CA PHE A 562 6.98 20.74 -0.28
C PHE A 562 5.77 21.22 0.48
N ILE A 563 5.74 21.00 1.81
CA ILE A 563 4.63 21.37 2.68
C ILE A 563 5.10 22.49 3.61
N SER A 564 4.44 23.65 3.55
CA SER A 564 4.68 24.81 4.41
C SER A 564 3.40 25.26 5.11
N SER A 565 3.47 26.21 6.04
CA SER A 565 2.28 26.74 6.71
C SER A 565 1.50 27.69 5.82
N ALA A 566 0.19 27.59 5.88
CA ALA A 566 -0.73 28.46 5.15
C ALA A 566 -0.75 29.88 5.74
N THR A 567 -0.55 30.87 4.90
CA THR A 567 -0.70 32.27 5.31
C THR A 567 -2.19 32.54 5.59
N LYS A 568 -2.49 33.10 6.76
CA LYS A 568 -3.86 33.40 7.20
C LYS A 568 -4.82 32.19 7.21
N GLY A 569 -4.28 30.97 7.36
CA GLY A 569 -5.08 29.75 7.42
C GLY A 569 -5.79 29.40 6.11
N ILE A 570 -5.34 29.90 4.97
CA ILE A 570 -5.90 29.57 3.65
C ILE A 570 -5.05 28.46 3.04
N PRO A 571 -5.57 27.23 2.92
CA PRO A 571 -4.83 26.14 2.29
C PRO A 571 -4.68 26.40 0.79
N SER A 572 -3.59 25.96 0.22
CA SER A 572 -3.36 26.00 -1.21
C SER A 572 -2.50 24.83 -1.65
N THR A 573 -2.81 24.24 -2.81
CA THR A 573 -1.99 23.22 -3.45
C THR A 573 -1.63 23.69 -4.85
N GLU A 574 -0.34 23.80 -5.13
CA GLU A 574 0.20 24.16 -6.43
C GLU A 574 0.87 22.95 -7.06
N VAL A 575 0.34 22.47 -8.17
CA VAL A 575 0.91 21.34 -8.91
C VAL A 575 1.75 21.89 -10.06
N ASN A 576 3.08 21.86 -9.87
CA ASN A 576 4.04 22.16 -10.92
C ASN A 576 4.50 20.88 -11.61
N ARG A 577 4.94 20.97 -12.84
CA ARG A 577 5.35 19.81 -13.62
C ARG A 577 6.42 18.95 -12.93
N THR A 578 7.31 19.55 -12.17
CA THR A 578 8.47 18.87 -11.58
C THR A 578 8.44 18.79 -10.06
N TYR A 579 7.52 19.49 -9.41
CA TYR A 579 7.32 19.47 -7.96
C TYR A 579 5.91 19.92 -7.60
N ILE A 580 5.52 19.70 -6.34
CA ILE A 580 4.24 20.10 -5.77
C ILE A 580 4.51 20.89 -4.50
N ARG A 581 3.77 21.99 -4.33
CA ARG A 581 3.75 22.77 -3.09
C ARG A 581 2.38 22.69 -2.46
N GLN A 582 2.36 22.56 -1.14
CA GLN A 582 1.13 22.59 -0.39
C GLN A 582 1.29 23.43 0.88
N TYR A 583 0.24 24.18 1.20
CA TYR A 583 0.16 25.00 2.39
C TYR A 583 -0.83 24.36 3.38
N ARG A 584 -0.31 23.98 4.56
CA ARG A 584 -1.08 23.34 5.63
C ARG A 584 -1.58 24.35 6.65
N ILE A 585 -2.69 24.04 7.31
CA ILE A 585 -3.21 24.77 8.47
C ILE A 585 -2.69 24.04 9.72
N MET A 586 -1.82 24.72 10.47
CA MET A 586 -1.29 24.18 11.72
C MET A 586 -2.35 24.35 12.82
N VAL A 587 -2.97 23.27 13.24
CA VAL A 587 -3.95 23.26 14.33
C VAL A 587 -3.19 23.21 15.65
N THR A 588 -3.30 24.30 16.41
CA THR A 588 -2.61 24.49 17.69
C THR A 588 -3.57 25.00 18.75
N GLY A 589 -3.23 24.87 20.02
CA GLY A 589 -4.02 25.47 21.10
C GLY A 589 -4.18 26.98 20.91
N SER A 590 -3.12 27.68 20.51
CA SER A 590 -3.16 29.12 20.21
C SER A 590 -4.13 29.45 19.05
N LEU A 591 -4.11 28.68 17.95
CA LEU A 591 -5.03 28.91 16.83
C LEU A 591 -6.49 28.67 17.26
N MET A 592 -6.73 27.60 18.03
CA MET A 592 -8.08 27.28 18.54
C MET A 592 -8.64 28.39 19.42
N VAL A 593 -7.82 29.01 20.27
CA VAL A 593 -8.27 30.07 21.19
C VAL A 593 -8.36 31.43 20.53
N ASN A 594 -7.29 31.83 19.81
CA ASN A 594 -7.15 33.20 19.31
C ASN A 594 -7.81 33.44 17.96
N SER A 595 -7.98 32.39 17.14
CA SER A 595 -8.52 32.49 15.79
C SER A 595 -9.43 31.32 15.42
N PRO A 596 -10.44 30.96 16.24
CA PRO A 596 -11.28 29.78 16.04
C PRO A 596 -12.06 29.81 14.71
N SER A 597 -12.30 30.98 14.15
CA SER A 597 -12.97 31.16 12.86
C SER A 597 -12.19 30.55 11.70
N THR A 598 -10.88 30.48 11.78
CA THR A 598 -10.04 29.81 10.77
C THR A 598 -10.38 28.32 10.62
N LEU A 599 -10.81 27.68 11.71
CA LEU A 599 -11.12 26.27 11.78
C LEU A 599 -12.60 25.95 11.56
N SER A 600 -13.47 26.96 11.49
CA SER A 600 -14.93 26.81 11.48
C SER A 600 -15.50 25.99 10.31
N ASN A 601 -14.77 25.90 9.18
CA ASN A 601 -15.17 25.05 8.06
C ASN A 601 -14.93 23.55 8.33
N TYR A 602 -14.06 23.24 9.27
CA TYR A 602 -13.62 21.87 9.57
C TYR A 602 -14.32 21.33 10.80
N PHE A 603 -14.24 22.05 11.89
CA PHE A 603 -14.85 21.70 13.18
C PHE A 603 -15.18 22.94 14.02
N LYS A 604 -16.03 22.77 15.02
CA LYS A 604 -16.42 23.81 15.96
C LYS A 604 -15.52 23.73 17.19
N VAL A 605 -14.60 24.66 17.31
CA VAL A 605 -13.58 24.69 18.37
C VAL A 605 -14.18 24.60 19.77
N ALA A 606 -15.32 25.28 20.03
CA ALA A 606 -15.97 25.29 21.35
C ALA A 606 -16.43 23.88 21.82
N ASP A 607 -16.66 22.95 20.90
CA ASP A 607 -17.09 21.58 21.22
C ASP A 607 -15.89 20.61 21.34
N VAL A 608 -14.69 21.05 20.96
CA VAL A 608 -13.45 20.27 20.91
C VAL A 608 -12.51 20.61 22.05
N ILE A 609 -12.30 21.91 22.27
CA ILE A 609 -11.24 22.44 23.13
C ILE A 609 -11.33 21.91 24.57
N SER A 610 -10.21 21.47 25.12
CA SER A 610 -10.13 20.95 26.49
C SER A 610 -10.33 22.06 27.52
N GLY A 611 -11.18 21.79 28.52
CA GLY A 611 -11.34 22.66 29.69
C GLY A 611 -10.13 22.68 30.64
N GLU A 612 -9.13 21.83 30.42
CA GLU A 612 -7.91 21.75 31.22
C GLU A 612 -6.85 22.78 30.78
N ARG A 613 -7.02 23.38 29.61
CA ARG A 613 -6.13 24.42 29.10
C ARG A 613 -6.14 25.65 30.00
N GLY A 614 -4.96 26.12 30.38
CA GLY A 614 -4.76 27.29 31.25
C GLY A 614 -4.53 28.57 30.42
N PHE A 615 -5.50 28.96 29.58
CA PHE A 615 -5.45 30.24 28.86
C PHE A 615 -5.95 31.39 29.71
#